data_bd0bd3de280d4e77ee419b5ae5045027
#
_entry.id   bd0bd3de280d4e77ee419b5ae5045027
#
_cell.length_a   1.000
_cell.length_b   1.000
_cell.length_c   1.000
_cell.angle_alpha   90.00
_cell.angle_beta   90.00
_cell.angle_gamma   90.00
#
_symmetry.space_group_name_H-M   'P 1'
#
loop_
_entity.id
_entity.type
_entity.pdbx_description
1 polymer ?
#
loop_
_entity_poly.entity_id
_entity_poly.type
_entity_poly.pdbx_seq_one_letter_code
_entity_poly.pdbx_strand_id
1 'polypeptide(L)'
;MAIIANAKVKTREEHWLGEVTSGKHQLMTDKPESFGGQDLGLAPYDFVCSGLISCTMITLRMYAQHKGLDLGEFVVEADFNVNKEGKEWIQRRLSFVNPRSDELKQKVFDICQKTPVTKTLLRSVEINTSVV
;
A
#
# COMPACT_ATOMS: atom_id res chain seq x y z
N MET A 1 6.45 -13.63 19.92
CA MET A 1 6.46 -12.83 18.68
C MET A 1 5.75 -13.57 17.55
N ALA A 2 5.31 -12.85 16.53
CA ALA A 2 4.62 -13.46 15.40
C ALA A 2 5.07 -12.81 14.09
N ILE A 3 5.23 -13.64 13.07
CA ILE A 3 5.47 -13.15 11.71
C ILE A 3 4.10 -12.99 11.06
N ILE A 4 3.72 -11.75 10.80
CA ILE A 4 2.40 -11.45 10.22
C ILE A 4 2.44 -11.33 8.69
N ALA A 5 3.63 -11.25 8.11
CA ALA A 5 3.81 -11.22 6.66
C ALA A 5 5.23 -11.63 6.32
N ASN A 6 5.42 -12.19 5.14
CA ASN A 6 6.72 -12.63 4.65
C ASN A 6 6.78 -12.43 3.14
N ALA A 7 7.91 -11.97 2.65
CA ALA A 7 8.16 -11.89 1.23
C ALA A 7 9.64 -12.12 0.95
N LYS A 8 9.94 -12.60 -0.24
CA LYS A 8 11.32 -12.74 -0.71
C LYS A 8 11.41 -12.28 -2.15
N VAL A 9 12.58 -11.78 -2.55
CA VAL A 9 12.84 -11.42 -3.93
C VAL A 9 14.09 -12.17 -4.40
N LYS A 10 14.00 -12.72 -5.62
CA LYS A 10 15.12 -13.37 -6.29
C LYS A 10 15.47 -12.56 -7.53
N THR A 11 16.77 -12.29 -7.69
CA THR A 11 17.25 -11.54 -8.86
C THR A 11 17.03 -12.32 -10.15
N ARG A 12 16.81 -11.59 -11.24
CA ARG A 12 16.79 -12.12 -12.60
C ARG A 12 18.03 -11.63 -13.33
N GLU A 13 18.24 -12.11 -14.55
CA GLU A 13 19.40 -11.68 -15.36
C GLU A 13 19.29 -10.24 -15.81
N GLU A 14 18.07 -9.79 -16.09
CA GLU A 14 17.80 -8.40 -16.48
C GLU A 14 18.12 -7.47 -15.29
N HIS A 15 18.85 -6.40 -15.53
CA HIS A 15 19.50 -5.56 -14.52
C HIS A 15 18.75 -5.36 -13.20
N TRP A 16 17.51 -4.94 -13.28
CA TRP A 16 16.77 -4.48 -12.10
C TRP A 16 15.56 -5.34 -11.80
N LEU A 17 15.31 -6.33 -12.67
CA LEU A 17 14.14 -7.19 -12.56
C LEU A 17 14.31 -8.20 -11.43
N GLY A 18 13.26 -8.41 -10.64
CA GLY A 18 13.22 -9.39 -9.58
C GLY A 18 11.89 -10.11 -9.53
N GLU A 19 11.89 -11.35 -9.05
CA GLU A 19 10.67 -12.08 -8.77
C GLU A 19 10.37 -12.00 -7.28
N VAL A 20 9.23 -11.39 -6.94
CA VAL A 20 8.78 -11.29 -5.56
C VAL A 20 7.76 -12.39 -5.30
N THR A 21 7.99 -13.15 -4.24
CA THR A 21 7.08 -14.23 -3.82
C THR A 21 6.61 -13.97 -2.40
N SER A 22 5.31 -14.09 -2.19
CA SER A 22 4.71 -14.00 -0.87
C SER A 22 3.62 -15.06 -0.78
N GLY A 23 3.82 -16.08 0.06
CA GLY A 23 2.94 -17.24 0.11
C GLY A 23 2.87 -17.92 -1.26
N LYS A 24 1.67 -18.09 -1.77
CA LYS A 24 1.45 -18.68 -3.11
C LYS A 24 1.40 -17.64 -4.24
N HIS A 25 1.64 -16.37 -3.91
CA HIS A 25 1.54 -15.27 -4.87
C HIS A 25 2.91 -14.85 -5.38
N GLN A 26 2.97 -14.51 -6.66
CA GLN A 26 4.19 -14.08 -7.31
C GLN A 26 3.95 -12.79 -8.08
N LEU A 27 4.87 -11.85 -7.94
CA LEU A 27 4.82 -10.55 -8.61
C LEU A 27 6.22 -10.22 -9.12
N MET A 28 6.28 -9.39 -10.16
CA MET A 28 7.56 -8.87 -10.63
C MET A 28 7.79 -7.48 -10.07
N THR A 29 9.05 -7.15 -9.80
CA THR A 29 9.49 -5.81 -9.45
C THR A 29 10.55 -5.36 -10.43
N ASP A 30 10.57 -4.06 -10.75
CA ASP A 30 11.55 -3.48 -11.66
C ASP A 30 11.68 -1.99 -11.40
N LYS A 31 12.68 -1.36 -11.99
CA LYS A 31 12.79 0.10 -12.01
C LYS A 31 11.89 0.66 -13.12
N PRO A 32 11.30 1.85 -12.90
CA PRO A 32 10.57 2.55 -13.96
C PRO A 32 11.52 2.92 -15.12
N GLU A 33 10.96 3.07 -16.31
CA GLU A 33 11.73 3.49 -17.48
C GLU A 33 12.41 4.84 -17.25
N SER A 34 11.74 5.74 -16.55
CA SER A 34 12.27 7.06 -16.21
C SER A 34 13.56 7.01 -15.40
N PHE A 35 13.84 5.87 -14.73
CA PHE A 35 15.05 5.67 -13.93
C PHE A 35 15.97 4.60 -14.52
N GLY A 36 15.79 4.24 -15.79
CA GLY A 36 16.67 3.30 -16.49
C GLY A 36 16.24 1.84 -16.42
N GLY A 37 15.05 1.54 -15.92
CA GLY A 37 14.49 0.20 -15.91
C GLY A 37 13.65 -0.07 -17.15
N GLN A 38 13.03 -1.25 -17.18
CA GLN A 38 12.16 -1.67 -18.28
C GLN A 38 10.68 -1.67 -17.90
N ASP A 39 10.37 -1.30 -16.65
CA ASP A 39 9.01 -1.25 -16.12
C ASP A 39 8.26 -2.58 -16.29
N LEU A 40 8.95 -3.69 -16.04
CA LEU A 40 8.36 -5.02 -16.18
C LEU A 40 7.64 -5.50 -14.90
N GLY A 41 7.53 -4.63 -13.89
CA GLY A 41 6.85 -4.92 -12.67
C GLY A 41 6.69 -3.65 -11.83
N LEU A 42 6.10 -3.81 -10.66
CA LEU A 42 5.92 -2.69 -9.72
C LEU A 42 7.26 -2.19 -9.20
N ALA A 43 7.41 -0.88 -9.11
CA ALA A 43 8.58 -0.27 -8.47
C ALA A 43 8.44 -0.35 -6.93
N PRO A 44 9.55 -0.24 -6.17
CA PRO A 44 9.50 -0.42 -4.72
C PRO A 44 8.49 0.46 -3.97
N TYR A 45 8.40 1.74 -4.29
CA TYR A 45 7.43 2.62 -3.61
C TYR A 45 5.99 2.35 -4.04
N ASP A 46 5.78 1.72 -5.21
CA ASP A 46 4.45 1.25 -5.60
C ASP A 46 3.96 0.16 -4.65
N PHE A 47 4.86 -0.69 -4.16
CA PHE A 47 4.51 -1.71 -3.16
C PHE A 47 4.11 -1.07 -1.84
N VAL A 48 4.80 -0.02 -1.41
CA VAL A 48 4.45 0.71 -0.19
C VAL A 48 3.04 1.31 -0.31
N CYS A 49 2.78 2.01 -1.41
CA CYS A 49 1.46 2.57 -1.69
C CYS A 49 0.39 1.48 -1.76
N SER A 50 0.69 0.40 -2.48
CA SER A 50 -0.25 -0.72 -2.66
C SER A 50 -0.61 -1.38 -1.32
N GLY A 51 0.37 -1.54 -0.44
CA GLY A 51 0.14 -2.06 0.90
C GLY A 51 -0.79 -1.18 1.72
N LEU A 52 -0.55 0.12 1.68
CA LEU A 52 -1.35 1.09 2.40
C LEU A 52 -2.81 1.10 1.92
N ILE A 53 -3.03 1.18 0.61
CA ILE A 53 -4.39 1.25 0.07
C ILE A 53 -5.12 -0.09 0.18
N SER A 54 -4.42 -1.21 0.07
CA SER A 54 -5.00 -2.54 0.29
C SER A 54 -5.52 -2.67 1.72
N CYS A 55 -4.70 -2.26 2.69
CA CYS A 55 -5.10 -2.29 4.09
C CYS A 55 -6.29 -1.37 4.35
N THR A 56 -6.28 -0.19 3.73
CA THR A 56 -7.38 0.78 3.85
C THR A 56 -8.68 0.18 3.34
N MET A 57 -8.66 -0.38 2.14
CA MET A 57 -9.84 -0.99 1.53
C MET A 57 -10.39 -2.15 2.37
N ILE A 58 -9.51 -3.06 2.77
CA ILE A 58 -9.92 -4.24 3.55
C ILE A 58 -10.50 -3.82 4.89
N THR A 59 -9.84 -2.90 5.59
CA THR A 59 -10.32 -2.42 6.90
C THR A 59 -11.69 -1.76 6.79
N LEU A 60 -11.89 -0.93 5.76
CA LEU A 60 -13.19 -0.30 5.53
C LEU A 60 -14.28 -1.33 5.24
N ARG A 61 -13.97 -2.35 4.43
CA ARG A 61 -14.92 -3.43 4.14
C ARG A 61 -15.28 -4.22 5.39
N MET A 62 -14.29 -4.51 6.23
CA MET A 62 -14.52 -5.19 7.51
C MET A 62 -15.39 -4.36 8.44
N TYR A 63 -15.10 -3.07 8.55
CA TYR A 63 -15.88 -2.15 9.37
C TYR A 63 -17.34 -2.08 8.88
N ALA A 64 -17.52 -1.91 7.59
CA ALA A 64 -18.85 -1.82 6.98
C ALA A 64 -19.66 -3.09 7.25
N GLN A 65 -19.05 -4.26 7.09
CA GLN A 65 -19.71 -5.52 7.36
C GLN A 65 -20.12 -5.64 8.82
N HIS A 66 -19.22 -5.27 9.73
CA HIS A 66 -19.48 -5.33 11.18
C HIS A 66 -20.62 -4.39 11.60
N LYS A 67 -20.71 -3.21 11.00
CA LYS A 67 -21.72 -2.20 11.34
C LYS A 67 -22.99 -2.31 10.49
N GLY A 68 -23.06 -3.23 9.56
CA GLY A 68 -24.21 -3.36 8.66
C GLY A 68 -24.33 -2.19 7.70
N LEU A 69 -23.21 -1.55 7.32
CA LEU A 69 -23.20 -0.43 6.39
C LEU A 69 -22.90 -0.91 4.98
N ASP A 70 -23.49 -0.26 3.99
CA ASP A 70 -23.21 -0.51 2.59
C ASP A 70 -22.40 0.66 2.03
N LEU A 71 -21.11 0.42 1.80
CA LEU A 71 -20.23 1.42 1.19
C LEU A 71 -20.33 1.42 -0.33
N GLY A 72 -20.89 0.36 -0.90
CA GLY A 72 -20.90 0.18 -2.34
C GLY A 72 -19.48 0.02 -2.88
N GLU A 73 -19.33 0.30 -4.15
CA GLU A 73 -18.03 0.28 -4.82
C GLU A 73 -17.29 1.58 -4.55
N PHE A 74 -16.02 1.47 -4.22
CA PHE A 74 -15.17 2.64 -3.97
C PHE A 74 -13.75 2.37 -4.44
N VAL A 75 -12.99 3.46 -4.63
CA VAL A 75 -11.61 3.42 -5.09
C VAL A 75 -10.73 4.12 -4.06
N VAL A 76 -9.60 3.50 -3.75
CA VAL A 76 -8.58 4.10 -2.88
C VAL A 76 -7.31 4.27 -3.69
N GLU A 77 -6.77 5.47 -3.71
CA GLU A 77 -5.54 5.79 -4.41
C GLU A 77 -4.53 6.39 -3.45
N ALA A 78 -3.25 6.22 -3.75
CA ALA A 78 -2.18 6.84 -2.98
C ALA A 78 -1.04 7.24 -3.89
N ASP A 79 -0.52 8.45 -3.65
CA ASP A 79 0.68 8.95 -4.30
C ASP A 79 1.77 9.11 -3.24
N PHE A 80 2.96 8.60 -3.52
CA PHE A 80 4.13 8.83 -2.68
C PHE A 80 4.87 10.05 -3.23
N ASN A 81 5.01 11.08 -2.41
CA ASN A 81 5.56 12.37 -2.82
C ASN A 81 6.86 12.68 -2.09
N VAL A 82 7.75 13.37 -2.78
CA VAL A 82 8.96 13.92 -2.18
C VAL A 82 9.15 15.32 -2.74
N ASN A 83 9.48 16.30 -1.89
CA ASN A 83 9.76 17.66 -2.34
C ASN A 83 11.26 17.88 -2.48
N LYS A 84 11.67 19.09 -2.87
CA LYS A 84 13.08 19.44 -3.11
C LYS A 84 13.93 19.36 -1.85
N GLU A 85 13.33 19.59 -0.68
CA GLU A 85 14.00 19.52 0.62
C GLU A 85 14.13 18.09 1.14
N GLY A 86 13.57 17.12 0.43
CA GLY A 86 13.62 15.71 0.82
C GLY A 86 12.50 15.29 1.76
N LYS A 87 11.52 16.15 2.01
CA LYS A 87 10.35 15.76 2.79
C LYS A 87 9.49 14.79 1.99
N GLU A 88 9.09 13.71 2.63
CA GLU A 88 8.26 12.66 2.02
C GLU A 88 6.89 12.63 2.67
N TRP A 89 5.86 12.36 1.87
CA TRP A 89 4.51 12.13 2.39
C TRP A 89 3.70 11.32 1.39
N ILE A 90 2.65 10.69 1.89
CA ILE A 90 1.70 9.96 1.05
C ILE A 90 0.40 10.72 1.05
N GLN A 91 -0.11 10.99 -0.15
CA GLN A 91 -1.42 11.57 -0.36
C GLN A 91 -2.38 10.43 -0.70
N ARG A 92 -3.35 10.17 0.18
CA ARG A 92 -4.34 9.11 -0.04
C ARG A 92 -5.68 9.73 -0.35
N ARG A 93 -6.35 9.21 -1.36
CA ARG A 93 -7.68 9.65 -1.78
C ARG A 93 -8.61 8.47 -1.83
N LEU A 94 -9.83 8.67 -1.34
CA LEU A 94 -10.90 7.68 -1.43
C LEU A 94 -12.10 8.32 -2.12
N SER A 95 -12.65 7.62 -3.10
CA SER A 95 -13.83 8.09 -3.82
C SER A 95 -14.87 6.97 -3.92
N PHE A 96 -16.12 7.32 -3.75
CA PHE A 96 -17.24 6.39 -3.93
C PHE A 96 -17.75 6.48 -5.36
N VAL A 97 -18.09 5.32 -5.94
CA VAL A 97 -18.67 5.27 -7.28
C VAL A 97 -20.06 5.91 -7.27
N ASN A 98 -20.83 5.63 -6.23
CA ASN A 98 -22.16 6.25 -6.04
C ASN A 98 -22.11 7.24 -4.88
N PRO A 99 -22.88 8.33 -4.95
CA PRO A 99 -22.85 9.33 -3.87
C PRO A 99 -23.15 8.75 -2.49
N ARG A 100 -22.47 9.28 -1.49
CA ARG A 100 -22.67 8.91 -0.08
C ARG A 100 -22.82 10.19 0.75
N SER A 101 -23.47 10.08 1.92
CA SER A 101 -23.69 11.20 2.80
C SER A 101 -22.36 11.74 3.35
N ASP A 102 -22.36 13.02 3.73
CA ASP A 102 -21.19 13.63 4.36
C ASP A 102 -20.87 12.97 5.70
N GLU A 103 -21.89 12.52 6.42
CA GLU A 103 -21.71 11.78 7.67
C GLU A 103 -20.94 10.49 7.47
N LEU A 104 -21.30 9.71 6.43
CA LEU A 104 -20.58 8.48 6.11
C LEU A 104 -19.15 8.76 5.66
N LYS A 105 -18.95 9.80 4.84
CA LYS A 105 -17.62 10.21 4.40
C LYS A 105 -16.72 10.55 5.58
N GLN A 106 -17.25 11.22 6.59
CA GLN A 106 -16.48 11.57 7.80
C GLN A 106 -16.10 10.32 8.58
N LYS A 107 -17.01 9.36 8.73
CA LYS A 107 -16.70 8.08 9.39
C LYS A 107 -15.61 7.33 8.64
N VAL A 108 -15.69 7.29 7.32
CA VAL A 108 -14.68 6.65 6.48
C VAL A 108 -13.33 7.34 6.65
N PHE A 109 -13.30 8.67 6.65
CA PHE A 109 -12.09 9.43 6.89
C PHE A 109 -11.44 9.05 8.22
N ASP A 110 -12.24 9.01 9.29
CA ASP A 110 -11.74 8.69 10.63
C ASP A 110 -11.15 7.27 10.69
N ILE A 111 -11.79 6.30 10.03
CA ILE A 111 -11.31 4.93 9.98
C ILE A 111 -9.99 4.84 9.21
N CYS A 112 -9.87 5.58 8.10
CA CYS A 112 -8.65 5.60 7.30
C CYS A 112 -7.42 5.98 8.11
N GLN A 113 -7.58 6.85 9.12
CA GLN A 113 -6.48 7.29 9.98
C GLN A 113 -5.99 6.20 10.92
N LYS A 114 -6.75 5.13 11.09
CA LYS A 114 -6.52 4.11 12.12
C LYS A 114 -6.28 2.71 11.56
N THR A 115 -6.12 2.58 10.24
CA THR A 115 -5.85 1.26 9.67
C THR A 115 -4.46 0.77 10.08
N PRO A 116 -4.25 -0.54 10.22
CA PRO A 116 -2.98 -1.07 10.74
C PRO A 116 -1.74 -0.58 10.01
N VAL A 117 -1.72 -0.62 8.68
CA VAL A 117 -0.56 -0.18 7.90
C VAL A 117 -0.35 1.33 8.04
N THR A 118 -1.44 2.13 8.10
CA THR A 118 -1.34 3.57 8.36
C THR A 118 -0.58 3.82 9.67
N LYS A 119 -0.99 3.13 10.73
CA LYS A 119 -0.35 3.28 12.04
C LYS A 119 1.11 2.87 12.01
N THR A 120 1.43 1.78 11.33
CA THR A 120 2.81 1.30 11.18
C THR A 120 3.68 2.34 10.48
N LEU A 121 3.21 2.87 9.36
CA LEU A 121 3.96 3.88 8.60
C LEU A 121 4.17 5.16 9.41
N LEU A 122 3.18 5.57 10.19
CA LEU A 122 3.29 6.77 11.03
C LEU A 122 4.28 6.59 12.19
N ARG A 123 4.43 5.36 12.71
CA ARG A 123 5.36 5.07 13.82
C ARG A 123 6.79 4.75 13.34
N SER A 124 6.95 4.41 12.08
CA SER A 124 8.14 3.76 11.52
C SER A 124 8.40 2.38 12.16
N VAL A 125 9.33 1.61 11.60
CA VAL A 125 9.67 0.27 12.09
C VAL A 125 11.19 0.10 12.11
N GLU A 126 11.68 -0.69 13.05
CA GLU A 126 13.08 -1.07 13.12
C GLU A 126 13.37 -2.09 12.01
N ILE A 127 14.54 -1.95 11.37
CA ILE A 127 14.96 -2.87 10.31
C ILE A 127 16.29 -3.47 10.72
N ASN A 128 16.31 -4.78 10.89
CA ASN A 128 17.53 -5.52 11.25
C ASN A 128 18.00 -6.30 10.04
N THR A 129 19.29 -6.21 9.72
CA THR A 129 19.85 -6.82 8.51
C THR A 129 20.93 -7.82 8.86
N SER A 130 20.92 -8.94 8.16
CA SER A 130 22.01 -9.92 8.23
C SER A 130 22.37 -10.34 6.81
N VAL A 131 23.64 -10.70 6.64
CA VAL A 131 24.12 -11.27 5.37
C VAL A 131 24.71 -12.64 5.71
N VAL A 132 24.16 -13.65 5.09
CA VAL A 132 24.56 -15.04 5.39
C VAL A 132 25.31 -15.66 4.23
#